data_9f62f04f07a8835c467b37ad902d96cf
#
_entry.id   9f62f04f07a8835c467b37ad902d96cf
#
_cell.length_a   1.000
_cell.length_b   1.000
_cell.length_c   1.000
_cell.angle_alpha   90.00
_cell.angle_beta   90.00
_cell.angle_gamma   90.00
#
_symmetry.space_group_name_H-M   'P 1'
#
loop_
_entity.id
_entity.type
_entity.pdbx_description
1 polymer ?
#
loop_
_entity_poly.entity_id
_entity_poly.type
_entity_poly.pdbx_seq_one_letter_code
_entity_poly.pdbx_strand_id
1 'polypeptide(L)'
;MELKTNDKVNLSVGGQATIIKELGRGGQGIVYLVDLFGEKKALKWYINAPDDTFYQNLENNVRAKAPSDAFIWPEYITKKEKGSYGYIMRLRPSDYFEFGNYLLAKKRFKSFEAMMNAAMKICEGFMMLHRHGYSYQDLNDGNFFIRESDGDVLICDNDNVMPQGEMSGILGKARYMAPEIVAGGKPDKYSDRFSLSVILFMLFFCNHPFEGAKVVACPCLTELFEKKFYGSEALFIYDRNDNSNLPVRGVHQNVIKRWPLFPKILKDNFLEEFSQEKLKNPQSRMLEQDWQRLITKIRDEVVKCNHCGNDTILDMESGKTKCLNCNNEIDASKYLKIGVRKLILTPGTNIYIDNDNIPDAVVTTFAKDKRIYMLKNLTKASWNVDTPSGKVKVVNPNEEMPVKAGLIISFGSSIKGALGAKGEIFE
;
A
#
# COMPACT_ATOMS: atom_id res chain seq x y z
N MET A 1 18.49 -12.96 -26.34
CA MET A 1 17.73 -13.52 -27.49
C MET A 1 16.25 -13.48 -27.15
N GLU A 2 15.38 -13.07 -28.10
CA GLU A 2 13.92 -13.03 -27.86
C GLU A 2 13.29 -14.40 -28.17
N LEU A 3 12.26 -14.73 -27.39
CA LEU A 3 11.48 -15.96 -27.55
C LEU A 3 10.27 -15.71 -28.43
N LYS A 4 9.83 -16.75 -29.15
CA LYS A 4 8.67 -16.69 -30.04
C LYS A 4 7.54 -17.58 -29.53
N THR A 5 6.33 -17.35 -29.99
CA THR A 5 5.18 -18.22 -29.69
C THR A 5 5.51 -19.68 -30.05
N ASN A 6 5.14 -20.60 -29.17
CA ASN A 6 5.44 -22.03 -29.19
C ASN A 6 6.90 -22.43 -28.88
N ASP A 7 7.81 -21.47 -28.64
CA ASP A 7 9.12 -21.82 -28.11
C ASP A 7 8.95 -22.48 -26.73
N LYS A 8 9.85 -23.44 -26.44
CA LYS A 8 9.91 -24.13 -25.14
C LYS A 8 11.13 -23.70 -24.38
N VAL A 9 10.95 -23.43 -23.11
CA VAL A 9 12.01 -23.02 -22.17
C VAL A 9 12.12 -24.07 -21.08
N ASN A 10 13.33 -24.58 -20.85
CA ASN A 10 13.60 -25.60 -19.83
C ASN A 10 13.73 -24.95 -18.44
N LEU A 11 13.13 -25.58 -17.43
CA LEU A 11 13.29 -25.19 -16.04
C LEU A 11 14.53 -25.83 -15.41
N SER A 12 15.15 -25.16 -14.44
CA SER A 12 16.31 -25.69 -13.71
C SER A 12 15.98 -26.96 -12.94
N VAL A 13 14.76 -27.06 -12.43
CA VAL A 13 14.25 -28.22 -11.66
C VAL A 13 13.66 -29.32 -12.55
N GLY A 14 13.73 -29.20 -13.87
CA GLY A 14 13.10 -30.09 -14.83
C GLY A 14 11.71 -29.64 -15.27
N GLY A 15 11.28 -30.11 -16.43
CA GLY A 15 10.05 -29.66 -17.08
C GLY A 15 10.30 -28.48 -18.03
N GLN A 16 9.23 -28.10 -18.77
CA GLN A 16 9.27 -27.06 -19.79
C GLN A 16 8.06 -26.15 -19.70
N ALA A 17 8.28 -24.85 -19.93
CA ALA A 17 7.22 -23.87 -20.17
C ALA A 17 7.12 -23.58 -21.68
N THR A 18 5.91 -23.47 -22.21
CA THR A 18 5.64 -23.13 -23.61
C THR A 18 5.20 -21.67 -23.72
N ILE A 19 5.85 -20.88 -24.57
CA ILE A 19 5.51 -19.48 -24.81
C ILE A 19 4.19 -19.38 -25.57
N ILE A 20 3.23 -18.61 -25.01
CA ILE A 20 1.95 -18.34 -25.67
C ILE A 20 2.00 -17.01 -26.41
N LYS A 21 2.40 -15.93 -25.74
CA LYS A 21 2.53 -14.57 -26.32
C LYS A 21 3.34 -13.65 -25.42
N GLU A 22 3.84 -12.55 -25.98
CA GLU A 22 4.38 -11.43 -25.21
C GLU A 22 3.27 -10.71 -24.45
N LEU A 23 3.53 -10.34 -23.18
CA LEU A 23 2.66 -9.53 -22.33
C LEU A 23 3.16 -8.10 -22.19
N GLY A 24 4.48 -7.90 -22.22
CA GLY A 24 5.09 -6.59 -22.08
C GLY A 24 6.61 -6.67 -22.17
N ARG A 25 7.23 -5.49 -22.35
CA ARG A 25 8.67 -5.34 -22.54
C ARG A 25 9.19 -4.17 -21.70
N GLY A 26 10.28 -4.39 -21.00
CA GLY A 26 10.99 -3.38 -20.21
C GLY A 26 12.48 -3.34 -20.55
N GLY A 27 13.21 -2.47 -19.86
CA GLY A 27 14.66 -2.30 -20.08
C GLY A 27 15.50 -3.55 -19.78
N GLN A 28 15.09 -4.35 -18.81
CA GLN A 28 15.83 -5.55 -18.39
C GLN A 28 15.40 -6.81 -19.15
N GLY A 29 14.14 -6.89 -19.62
CA GLY A 29 13.63 -8.12 -20.17
C GLY A 29 12.24 -8.00 -20.77
N ILE A 30 11.76 -9.16 -21.21
CA ILE A 30 10.44 -9.34 -21.83
C ILE A 30 9.61 -10.26 -20.94
N VAL A 31 8.38 -9.90 -20.69
CA VAL A 31 7.42 -10.73 -19.95
C VAL A 31 6.53 -11.46 -20.96
N TYR A 32 6.51 -12.78 -20.87
CA TYR A 32 5.68 -13.64 -21.70
C TYR A 32 4.58 -14.31 -20.89
N LEU A 33 3.42 -14.51 -21.50
CA LEU A 33 2.44 -15.49 -21.05
C LEU A 33 2.94 -16.87 -21.47
N VAL A 34 2.97 -17.80 -20.52
CA VAL A 34 3.42 -19.17 -20.77
C VAL A 34 2.39 -20.18 -20.26
N ASP A 35 2.38 -21.35 -20.88
CA ASP A 35 1.75 -22.55 -20.32
C ASP A 35 2.81 -23.33 -19.54
N LEU A 36 2.55 -23.62 -18.29
CA LEU A 36 3.37 -24.46 -17.44
C LEU A 36 2.48 -25.52 -16.78
N PHE A 37 2.64 -26.78 -17.20
CA PHE A 37 1.87 -27.92 -16.69
C PHE A 37 0.33 -27.74 -16.82
N GLY A 38 -0.14 -27.04 -17.86
CA GLY A 38 -1.55 -26.73 -18.08
C GLY A 38 -2.05 -25.45 -17.37
N GLU A 39 -1.18 -24.77 -16.62
CA GLU A 39 -1.50 -23.50 -15.96
C GLU A 39 -0.88 -22.31 -16.72
N LYS A 40 -1.62 -21.22 -16.79
CA LYS A 40 -1.10 -19.94 -17.31
C LYS A 40 -0.28 -19.22 -16.28
N LYS A 41 0.99 -18.96 -16.60
CA LYS A 41 1.96 -18.26 -15.76
C LYS A 41 2.58 -17.09 -16.54
N ALA A 42 3.35 -16.25 -15.88
CA ALA A 42 4.16 -15.21 -16.48
C ALA A 42 5.64 -15.63 -16.42
N LEU A 43 6.38 -15.44 -17.53
CA LEU A 43 7.83 -15.63 -17.59
C LEU A 43 8.48 -14.27 -17.84
N LYS A 44 9.32 -13.77 -16.92
CA LYS A 44 10.25 -12.67 -17.19
C LYS A 44 11.53 -13.27 -17.76
N TRP A 45 11.85 -12.92 -19.00
CA TRP A 45 13.03 -13.38 -19.73
C TRP A 45 13.99 -12.22 -19.93
N TYR A 46 15.22 -12.33 -19.46
CA TYR A 46 16.20 -11.26 -19.59
C TYR A 46 16.70 -11.13 -21.03
N ILE A 47 16.81 -9.89 -21.52
CA ILE A 47 17.40 -9.61 -22.85
C ILE A 47 18.92 -9.73 -22.75
N ASN A 48 19.48 -9.08 -21.71
CA ASN A 48 20.87 -9.19 -21.30
C ASN A 48 20.88 -9.92 -19.98
N ALA A 49 21.35 -11.17 -19.98
CA ALA A 49 21.36 -11.98 -18.78
C ALA A 49 22.25 -11.33 -17.70
N PRO A 50 21.74 -11.06 -16.50
CA PRO A 50 22.59 -10.74 -15.37
C PRO A 50 23.60 -11.84 -15.05
N ASP A 51 24.57 -11.56 -14.22
CA ASP A 51 25.68 -12.46 -13.89
C ASP A 51 25.24 -13.70 -13.07
N ASP A 52 26.20 -14.56 -12.74
CA ASP A 52 25.96 -15.78 -12.01
C ASP A 52 25.53 -15.53 -10.56
N THR A 53 25.97 -14.42 -9.97
CA THR A 53 25.58 -14.01 -8.60
C THR A 53 24.09 -13.70 -8.57
N PHE A 54 23.60 -12.96 -9.54
CA PHE A 54 22.18 -12.65 -9.67
C PHE A 54 21.33 -13.92 -9.92
N TYR A 55 21.81 -14.82 -10.76
CA TYR A 55 21.14 -16.12 -10.99
C TYR A 55 21.03 -16.92 -9.69
N GLN A 56 22.12 -17.00 -8.92
CA GLN A 56 22.14 -17.69 -7.64
C GLN A 56 21.17 -17.06 -6.61
N ASN A 57 21.08 -15.73 -6.57
CA ASN A 57 20.12 -15.04 -5.74
C ASN A 57 18.68 -15.39 -6.12
N LEU A 58 18.36 -15.43 -7.42
CA LEU A 58 17.04 -15.85 -7.89
C LEU A 58 16.73 -17.31 -7.47
N GLU A 59 17.68 -18.21 -7.53
CA GLU A 59 17.50 -19.59 -7.04
C GLU A 59 17.20 -19.62 -5.54
N ASN A 60 17.91 -18.79 -4.75
CA ASN A 60 17.68 -18.67 -3.32
C ASN A 60 16.28 -18.11 -3.04
N ASN A 61 15.85 -17.07 -3.78
CA ASN A 61 14.51 -16.49 -3.65
C ASN A 61 13.41 -17.50 -3.98
N VAL A 62 13.55 -18.30 -5.05
CA VAL A 62 12.62 -19.40 -5.38
C VAL A 62 12.51 -20.40 -4.23
N ARG A 63 13.63 -20.79 -3.61
CA ARG A 63 13.63 -21.73 -2.45
C ARG A 63 13.00 -21.13 -1.20
N ALA A 64 13.24 -19.84 -0.95
CA ALA A 64 12.73 -19.13 0.24
C ALA A 64 11.23 -18.88 0.20
N LYS A 65 10.63 -18.87 -1.01
CA LYS A 65 9.22 -18.51 -1.26
C LYS A 65 8.90 -17.04 -0.92
N ALA A 66 7.70 -16.59 -1.32
CA ALA A 66 7.25 -15.22 -1.11
C ALA A 66 7.13 -14.88 0.39
N PRO A 67 7.62 -13.70 0.83
CA PRO A 67 7.44 -13.24 2.21
C PRO A 67 5.97 -12.99 2.59
N SER A 68 5.13 -12.62 1.63
CA SER A 68 3.68 -12.51 1.75
C SER A 68 3.00 -12.71 0.40
N ASP A 69 1.68 -12.84 0.40
CA ASP A 69 0.85 -12.97 -0.80
C ASP A 69 0.79 -11.70 -1.66
N ALA A 70 1.21 -10.56 -1.12
CA ALA A 70 1.32 -9.32 -1.87
C ALA A 70 2.37 -9.39 -2.99
N PHE A 71 3.42 -10.23 -2.85
CA PHE A 71 4.50 -10.32 -3.83
C PHE A 71 4.17 -11.30 -4.96
N ILE A 72 4.30 -10.85 -6.21
CA ILE A 72 4.36 -11.75 -7.38
C ILE A 72 5.80 -12.29 -7.46
N TRP A 73 6.06 -13.33 -6.69
CA TRP A 73 7.38 -13.86 -6.41
C TRP A 73 7.85 -14.85 -7.47
N PRO A 74 9.18 -14.99 -7.72
CA PRO A 74 9.73 -16.07 -8.54
C PRO A 74 9.35 -17.46 -7.98
N GLU A 75 8.69 -18.28 -8.81
CA GLU A 75 8.29 -19.65 -8.46
C GLU A 75 9.26 -20.70 -9.04
N TYR A 76 9.75 -20.44 -10.25
CA TYR A 76 10.70 -21.31 -10.95
C TYR A 76 11.72 -20.45 -11.69
N ILE A 77 12.96 -20.93 -11.77
CA ILE A 77 13.99 -20.34 -12.63
C ILE A 77 14.22 -21.23 -13.84
N THR A 78 14.51 -20.64 -15.00
CA THR A 78 14.84 -21.39 -16.22
C THR A 78 16.31 -21.79 -16.23
N LYS A 79 16.67 -22.79 -17.02
CA LYS A 79 18.07 -23.05 -17.34
C LYS A 79 18.66 -21.87 -18.11
N LYS A 80 19.98 -21.68 -17.98
CA LYS A 80 20.73 -20.77 -18.84
C LYS A 80 20.81 -21.36 -20.23
N GLU A 81 20.16 -20.74 -21.19
CA GLU A 81 20.11 -21.19 -22.56
C GLU A 81 20.36 -20.03 -23.51
N LYS A 82 21.20 -20.25 -24.55
CA LYS A 82 21.50 -19.25 -25.58
C LYS A 82 21.99 -17.91 -25.02
N GLY A 83 22.72 -17.95 -23.92
CA GLY A 83 23.25 -16.75 -23.25
C GLY A 83 22.23 -15.93 -22.45
N SER A 84 21.05 -16.52 -22.17
CA SER A 84 20.03 -15.87 -21.37
C SER A 84 19.32 -16.87 -20.43
N TYR A 85 18.49 -16.34 -19.53
CA TYR A 85 17.63 -17.07 -18.62
C TYR A 85 16.45 -16.18 -18.18
N GLY A 86 15.57 -16.72 -17.36
CA GLY A 86 14.44 -15.99 -16.81
C GLY A 86 13.85 -16.73 -15.62
N TYR A 87 12.75 -16.20 -15.11
CA TYR A 87 12.00 -16.85 -14.04
C TYR A 87 10.50 -16.82 -14.32
N ILE A 88 9.82 -17.83 -13.80
CA ILE A 88 8.37 -17.96 -13.89
C ILE A 88 7.74 -17.55 -12.56
N MET A 89 6.64 -16.84 -12.66
CA MET A 89 5.86 -16.32 -11.54
C MET A 89 4.37 -16.44 -11.83
N ARG A 90 3.52 -16.28 -10.82
CA ARG A 90 2.06 -16.24 -11.04
C ARG A 90 1.69 -15.11 -12.00
N LEU A 91 0.66 -15.36 -12.81
CA LEU A 91 0.12 -14.34 -13.69
C LEU A 91 -0.68 -13.31 -12.89
N ARG A 92 -0.41 -12.03 -13.12
CA ARG A 92 -1.18 -10.94 -12.51
C ARG A 92 -2.61 -10.92 -13.07
N PRO A 93 -3.65 -10.85 -12.22
CA PRO A 93 -5.03 -10.68 -12.68
C PRO A 93 -5.23 -9.35 -13.43
N SER A 94 -6.18 -9.33 -14.36
CA SER A 94 -6.40 -8.19 -15.27
C SER A 94 -7.07 -6.97 -14.61
N ASP A 95 -7.64 -7.12 -13.43
CA ASP A 95 -8.30 -6.08 -12.63
C ASP A 95 -7.35 -5.30 -11.72
N TYR A 96 -6.04 -5.60 -11.76
CA TYR A 96 -4.99 -4.82 -11.10
C TYR A 96 -4.28 -3.93 -12.11
N PHE A 97 -4.19 -2.65 -11.78
CA PHE A 97 -3.62 -1.62 -12.64
C PHE A 97 -2.36 -1.04 -12.01
N GLU A 98 -1.36 -0.77 -12.83
CA GLU A 98 -0.10 -0.16 -12.41
C GLU A 98 -0.36 1.16 -11.67
N PHE A 99 0.38 1.42 -10.60
CA PHE A 99 0.20 2.60 -9.75
C PHE A 99 0.37 3.91 -10.55
N GLY A 100 1.24 3.95 -11.55
CA GLY A 100 1.36 5.08 -12.47
C GLY A 100 0.04 5.53 -13.12
N ASN A 101 -0.91 4.60 -13.33
CA ASN A 101 -2.24 4.94 -13.86
C ASN A 101 -3.07 5.78 -12.87
N TYR A 102 -2.88 5.58 -11.56
CA TYR A 102 -3.54 6.40 -10.51
C TYR A 102 -2.91 7.78 -10.42
N LEU A 103 -1.58 7.87 -10.55
CA LEU A 103 -0.87 9.15 -10.56
C LEU A 103 -1.28 10.02 -11.76
N LEU A 104 -1.50 9.39 -12.91
CA LEU A 104 -1.96 10.04 -14.14
C LEU A 104 -3.49 10.23 -14.21
N ALA A 105 -4.23 9.91 -13.14
CA ALA A 105 -5.69 9.95 -13.07
C ALA A 105 -6.43 9.10 -14.14
N LYS A 106 -5.75 8.15 -14.79
CA LYS A 106 -6.36 7.16 -15.70
C LYS A 106 -7.18 6.13 -14.94
N LYS A 107 -6.82 5.89 -13.68
CA LYS A 107 -7.50 5.03 -12.72
C LYS A 107 -7.74 5.80 -11.41
N ARG A 108 -8.77 5.39 -10.66
CA ARG A 108 -9.11 6.01 -9.37
C ARG A 108 -9.59 4.96 -8.39
N PHE A 109 -9.24 5.10 -7.13
CA PHE A 109 -9.85 4.32 -6.07
C PHE A 109 -11.36 4.54 -6.04
N LYS A 110 -12.12 3.49 -5.84
CA LYS A 110 -13.59 3.56 -5.74
C LYS A 110 -14.05 4.21 -4.43
N SER A 111 -13.17 4.25 -3.42
CA SER A 111 -13.44 4.86 -2.11
C SER A 111 -12.13 5.33 -1.45
N PHE A 112 -12.24 6.19 -0.43
CA PHE A 112 -11.10 6.50 0.43
C PHE A 112 -10.62 5.26 1.20
N GLU A 113 -11.54 4.38 1.55
CA GLU A 113 -11.27 3.11 2.21
C GLU A 113 -10.35 2.23 1.35
N ALA A 114 -10.64 2.07 0.05
CA ALA A 114 -9.78 1.33 -0.87
C ALA A 114 -8.36 1.93 -0.95
N MET A 115 -8.23 3.25 -0.90
CA MET A 115 -6.92 3.91 -0.85
C MET A 115 -6.18 3.61 0.46
N MET A 116 -6.87 3.62 1.61
CA MET A 116 -6.27 3.25 2.90
C MET A 116 -5.84 1.79 2.91
N ASN A 117 -6.67 0.90 2.36
CA ASN A 117 -6.35 -0.53 2.25
C ASN A 117 -5.10 -0.76 1.39
N ALA A 118 -4.95 -0.03 0.28
CA ALA A 118 -3.74 -0.11 -0.54
C ALA A 118 -2.49 0.31 0.25
N ALA A 119 -2.56 1.41 0.98
CA ALA A 119 -1.45 1.85 1.84
C ALA A 119 -1.11 0.81 2.93
N MET A 120 -2.14 0.22 3.58
CA MET A 120 -1.97 -0.84 4.57
C MET A 120 -1.28 -2.07 3.98
N LYS A 121 -1.74 -2.55 2.81
CA LYS A 121 -1.20 -3.75 2.14
C LYS A 121 0.25 -3.55 1.71
N ILE A 122 0.60 -2.36 1.21
CA ILE A 122 1.99 -2.01 0.89
C ILE A 122 2.87 -2.07 2.15
N CYS A 123 2.45 -1.43 3.24
CA CYS A 123 3.20 -1.47 4.50
C CYS A 123 3.35 -2.89 5.05
N GLU A 124 2.28 -3.71 4.99
CA GLU A 124 2.32 -5.12 5.41
C GLU A 124 3.34 -5.92 4.59
N GLY A 125 3.30 -5.78 3.26
CA GLY A 125 4.24 -6.44 2.36
C GLY A 125 5.69 -6.13 2.75
N PHE A 126 6.05 -4.86 2.89
CA PHE A 126 7.41 -4.47 3.27
C PHE A 126 7.79 -4.87 4.70
N MET A 127 6.86 -4.82 5.64
CA MET A 127 7.10 -5.34 6.99
C MET A 127 7.46 -6.83 6.95
N MET A 128 6.74 -7.63 6.17
CA MET A 128 7.02 -9.06 6.02
C MET A 128 8.35 -9.30 5.29
N LEU A 129 8.66 -8.54 4.23
CA LEU A 129 9.92 -8.62 3.52
C LEU A 129 11.11 -8.37 4.46
N HIS A 130 11.08 -7.26 5.22
CA HIS A 130 12.15 -6.90 6.14
C HIS A 130 12.29 -7.89 7.32
N ARG A 131 11.18 -8.46 7.81
CA ARG A 131 11.21 -9.52 8.84
C ARG A 131 11.86 -10.82 8.36
N HIS A 132 11.76 -11.12 7.06
CA HIS A 132 12.46 -12.26 6.46
C HIS A 132 13.94 -11.95 6.13
N GLY A 133 14.45 -10.79 6.51
CA GLY A 133 15.85 -10.43 6.33
C GLY A 133 16.20 -9.94 4.93
N TYR A 134 15.23 -9.49 4.15
CA TYR A 134 15.43 -8.97 2.79
C TYR A 134 15.37 -7.43 2.73
N SER A 135 15.94 -6.86 1.66
CA SER A 135 15.69 -5.51 1.17
C SER A 135 15.26 -5.56 -0.30
N TYR A 136 14.39 -4.61 -0.71
CA TYR A 136 13.78 -4.63 -2.05
C TYR A 136 14.67 -3.99 -3.11
N GLN A 137 15.34 -2.90 -2.77
CA GLN A 137 16.36 -2.15 -3.52
C GLN A 137 15.91 -1.36 -4.76
N ASP A 138 14.80 -1.73 -5.43
CA ASP A 138 14.26 -1.03 -6.60
C ASP A 138 12.79 -0.67 -6.44
N LEU A 139 12.46 0.01 -5.34
CA LEU A 139 11.13 0.53 -5.09
C LEU A 139 10.82 1.67 -6.05
N ASN A 140 9.76 1.51 -6.85
CA ASN A 140 9.24 2.56 -7.73
C ASN A 140 7.77 2.32 -8.06
N ASP A 141 7.09 3.33 -8.64
CA ASP A 141 5.66 3.28 -8.95
C ASP A 141 5.25 2.19 -9.97
N GLY A 142 6.16 1.76 -10.84
CA GLY A 142 5.93 0.70 -11.81
C GLY A 142 5.84 -0.71 -11.20
N ASN A 143 6.26 -0.87 -9.94
CA ASN A 143 6.32 -2.18 -9.29
C ASN A 143 5.05 -2.50 -8.50
N PHE A 144 4.12 -1.55 -8.35
CA PHE A 144 2.87 -1.74 -7.64
C PHE A 144 1.69 -1.81 -8.60
N PHE A 145 0.89 -2.86 -8.45
CA PHE A 145 -0.37 -3.04 -9.16
C PHE A 145 -1.51 -3.09 -8.15
N ILE A 146 -2.50 -2.23 -8.34
CA ILE A 146 -3.55 -1.96 -7.36
C ILE A 146 -4.91 -2.23 -8.00
N ARG A 147 -5.82 -2.84 -7.24
CA ARG A 147 -7.22 -3.02 -7.62
C ARG A 147 -8.05 -1.84 -7.14
N GLU A 148 -8.82 -1.23 -8.04
CA GLU A 148 -9.59 0.00 -7.77
C GLU A 148 -10.67 -0.18 -6.70
N SER A 149 -11.29 -1.37 -6.63
CA SER A 149 -12.50 -1.63 -5.85
C SER A 149 -12.26 -1.67 -4.35
N ASP A 150 -11.15 -2.26 -3.92
CA ASP A 150 -10.87 -2.59 -2.51
C ASP A 150 -9.46 -2.20 -2.06
N GLY A 151 -8.62 -1.76 -3.00
CA GLY A 151 -7.26 -1.36 -2.71
C GLY A 151 -6.30 -2.54 -2.47
N ASP A 152 -6.63 -3.76 -2.90
CA ASP A 152 -5.67 -4.86 -2.83
C ASP A 152 -4.47 -4.60 -3.75
N VAL A 153 -3.28 -5.02 -3.31
CA VAL A 153 -2.00 -4.68 -3.96
C VAL A 153 -1.20 -5.92 -4.28
N LEU A 154 -0.62 -5.91 -5.48
CA LEU A 154 0.40 -6.85 -5.91
C LEU A 154 1.70 -6.12 -6.18
N ILE A 155 2.80 -6.62 -5.61
CA ILE A 155 4.16 -6.08 -5.76
C ILE A 155 4.90 -6.98 -6.74
N CYS A 156 5.35 -6.39 -7.84
CA CYS A 156 6.04 -7.08 -8.94
C CYS A 156 7.53 -6.75 -8.95
N ASP A 157 8.27 -7.35 -9.88
CA ASP A 157 9.70 -7.10 -10.10
C ASP A 157 10.57 -7.42 -8.88
N ASN A 158 10.33 -8.61 -8.30
CA ASN A 158 10.95 -9.05 -7.05
C ASN A 158 12.31 -9.75 -7.25
N ASP A 159 12.88 -9.69 -8.44
CA ASP A 159 14.17 -10.28 -8.78
C ASP A 159 15.37 -9.50 -8.23
N ASN A 160 15.17 -8.22 -7.90
CA ASN A 160 16.17 -7.38 -7.24
C ASN A 160 16.20 -7.53 -5.70
N VAL A 161 15.30 -8.31 -5.14
CA VAL A 161 15.25 -8.55 -3.69
C VAL A 161 16.50 -9.33 -3.25
N MET A 162 17.22 -8.78 -2.28
CA MET A 162 18.47 -9.32 -1.76
C MET A 162 18.42 -9.49 -0.24
N PRO A 163 19.21 -10.39 0.34
CA PRO A 163 19.47 -10.39 1.77
C PRO A 163 19.98 -9.01 2.25
N GLN A 164 19.68 -8.66 3.50
CA GLN A 164 20.11 -7.41 4.11
C GLN A 164 21.63 -7.22 4.02
N GLY A 165 22.07 -6.07 3.51
CA GLY A 165 23.49 -5.72 3.36
C GLY A 165 24.15 -6.24 2.09
N GLU A 166 23.45 -7.01 1.26
CA GLU A 166 23.90 -7.42 -0.06
C GLU A 166 23.33 -6.49 -1.14
N MET A 167 23.96 -6.47 -2.31
CA MET A 167 23.55 -5.61 -3.44
C MET A 167 23.27 -6.48 -4.67
N SER A 168 22.15 -6.21 -5.35
CA SER A 168 21.82 -6.86 -6.63
C SER A 168 22.71 -6.41 -7.79
N GLY A 169 23.45 -5.30 -7.63
CA GLY A 169 24.16 -4.64 -8.71
C GLY A 169 23.27 -3.79 -9.63
N ILE A 170 21.97 -3.85 -9.45
CA ILE A 170 20.97 -3.04 -10.16
C ILE A 170 20.54 -1.92 -9.21
N LEU A 171 20.80 -0.69 -9.62
CA LEU A 171 20.33 0.49 -8.91
C LEU A 171 18.93 0.86 -9.39
N GLY A 172 18.03 1.20 -8.45
CA GLY A 172 16.72 1.73 -8.75
C GLY A 172 16.75 3.14 -9.37
N LYS A 173 15.59 3.75 -9.56
CA LYS A 173 15.48 5.13 -10.08
C LYS A 173 15.80 6.12 -8.96
N ALA A 174 16.72 7.08 -9.21
CA ALA A 174 17.18 8.07 -8.24
C ALA A 174 16.06 8.79 -7.48
N ARG A 175 14.95 9.10 -8.15
CA ARG A 175 13.79 9.79 -7.55
C ARG A 175 13.08 8.99 -6.44
N TYR A 176 13.29 7.68 -6.34
CA TYR A 176 12.74 6.83 -5.27
C TYR A 176 13.79 6.42 -4.25
N MET A 177 15.07 6.56 -4.57
CA MET A 177 16.16 6.18 -3.70
C MET A 177 16.31 7.13 -2.51
N ALA A 178 16.72 6.58 -1.39
CA ALA A 178 17.13 7.37 -0.24
C ALA A 178 18.37 8.22 -0.56
N PRO A 179 18.51 9.43 0.03
CA PRO A 179 19.62 10.33 -0.26
C PRO A 179 21.00 9.70 -0.12
N GLU A 180 21.20 8.84 0.88
CA GLU A 180 22.46 8.12 1.08
C GLU A 180 22.75 7.10 -0.03
N ILE A 181 21.70 6.52 -0.64
CA ILE A 181 21.85 5.60 -1.77
C ILE A 181 22.19 6.36 -3.05
N VAL A 182 21.55 7.51 -3.27
CA VAL A 182 21.87 8.42 -4.38
C VAL A 182 23.33 8.89 -4.27
N ALA A 183 23.87 9.03 -3.04
CA ALA A 183 25.27 9.35 -2.75
C ALA A 183 26.23 8.15 -2.91
N GLY A 184 25.74 6.96 -3.27
CA GLY A 184 26.55 5.76 -3.49
C GLY A 184 26.62 4.79 -2.32
N GLY A 185 25.74 4.95 -1.33
CA GLY A 185 25.57 4.00 -0.22
C GLY A 185 24.98 2.67 -0.66
N LYS A 186 25.00 1.68 0.22
CA LYS A 186 24.44 0.34 -0.03
C LYS A 186 22.97 0.30 0.40
N PRO A 187 22.07 -0.23 -0.44
CA PRO A 187 20.67 -0.42 -0.09
C PRO A 187 20.48 -1.37 1.09
N ASP A 188 19.51 -1.03 1.93
CA ASP A 188 19.09 -1.83 3.07
C ASP A 188 17.61 -1.55 3.42
N LYS A 189 17.11 -2.15 4.50
CA LYS A 189 15.73 -1.90 4.97
C LYS A 189 15.46 -0.43 5.34
N TYR A 190 16.48 0.34 5.70
CA TYR A 190 16.28 1.76 6.04
C TYR A 190 16.10 2.60 4.77
N SER A 191 16.87 2.29 3.71
CA SER A 191 16.65 2.91 2.40
C SER A 191 15.28 2.52 1.81
N ASP A 192 14.84 1.26 1.96
CA ASP A 192 13.51 0.83 1.55
C ASP A 192 12.40 1.61 2.29
N ARG A 193 12.56 1.91 3.59
CA ARG A 193 11.60 2.73 4.37
C ARG A 193 11.46 4.14 3.83
N PHE A 194 12.57 4.75 3.38
CA PHE A 194 12.49 6.04 2.69
C PHE A 194 11.66 5.93 1.41
N SER A 195 11.99 4.96 0.56
CA SER A 195 11.28 4.74 -0.71
C SER A 195 9.80 4.41 -0.48
N LEU A 196 9.50 3.62 0.56
CA LEU A 196 8.13 3.35 1.02
C LEU A 196 7.39 4.64 1.38
N SER A 197 8.04 5.53 2.14
CA SER A 197 7.46 6.83 2.52
C SER A 197 7.20 7.71 1.29
N VAL A 198 8.06 7.68 0.27
CA VAL A 198 7.85 8.34 -1.03
C VAL A 198 6.61 7.76 -1.74
N ILE A 199 6.50 6.45 -1.84
CA ILE A 199 5.34 5.76 -2.45
C ILE A 199 4.04 6.08 -1.71
N LEU A 200 4.04 6.07 -0.38
CA LEU A 200 2.85 6.43 0.41
C LEU A 200 2.46 7.89 0.20
N PHE A 201 3.42 8.82 0.16
CA PHE A 201 3.13 10.22 -0.15
C PHE A 201 2.48 10.36 -1.53
N MET A 202 3.06 9.70 -2.55
CA MET A 202 2.50 9.71 -3.90
C MET A 202 1.10 9.08 -3.97
N LEU A 203 0.84 8.03 -3.18
CA LEU A 203 -0.48 7.38 -3.10
C LEU A 203 -1.56 8.37 -2.58
N PHE A 204 -1.25 9.11 -1.52
CA PHE A 204 -2.20 10.05 -0.93
C PHE A 204 -2.32 11.36 -1.74
N PHE A 205 -1.23 11.89 -2.25
CA PHE A 205 -1.18 13.25 -2.79
C PHE A 205 -0.99 13.34 -4.31
N CYS A 206 -0.72 12.22 -5.00
CA CYS A 206 -0.48 12.16 -6.45
C CYS A 206 0.59 13.17 -6.90
N ASN A 207 1.64 13.33 -6.11
CA ASN A 207 2.81 14.17 -6.38
C ASN A 207 4.02 13.57 -5.69
N HIS A 208 5.21 13.80 -6.24
CA HIS A 208 6.45 13.38 -5.59
C HIS A 208 6.81 14.32 -4.43
N PRO A 209 7.28 13.84 -3.25
CA PRO A 209 7.53 14.68 -2.08
C PRO A 209 8.68 15.69 -2.24
N PHE A 210 9.58 15.48 -3.19
CA PHE A 210 10.73 16.37 -3.42
C PHE A 210 10.66 17.15 -4.73
N GLU A 211 9.60 16.94 -5.55
CA GLU A 211 9.41 17.65 -6.82
C GLU A 211 8.49 18.85 -6.63
N GLY A 212 9.08 19.99 -6.34
CA GLY A 212 8.43 21.28 -6.19
C GLY A 212 9.06 22.35 -7.10
N ALA A 213 9.08 23.59 -6.63
CA ALA A 213 9.57 24.74 -7.40
C ALA A 213 11.01 24.59 -7.89
N LYS A 214 11.90 23.97 -7.10
CA LYS A 214 13.29 23.75 -7.49
C LYS A 214 13.45 22.85 -8.71
N VAL A 215 12.66 21.76 -8.76
CA VAL A 215 12.67 20.83 -9.91
C VAL A 215 12.03 21.47 -11.13
N VAL A 216 10.92 22.21 -10.96
CA VAL A 216 10.25 22.94 -12.07
C VAL A 216 11.16 24.03 -12.68
N ALA A 217 11.98 24.67 -11.87
CA ALA A 217 12.94 25.68 -12.34
C ALA A 217 14.13 25.08 -13.09
N CYS A 218 14.35 23.76 -13.01
CA CYS A 218 15.43 23.07 -13.69
C CYS A 218 15.08 22.84 -15.17
N PRO A 219 15.83 23.36 -16.15
CA PRO A 219 15.51 23.22 -17.56
C PRO A 219 15.54 21.79 -18.08
N CYS A 220 16.42 20.96 -17.50
CA CYS A 220 16.58 19.56 -17.87
C CYS A 220 17.07 18.77 -16.64
N LEU A 221 16.36 17.72 -16.29
CA LEU A 221 16.73 16.84 -15.19
C LEU A 221 17.78 15.84 -15.65
N THR A 222 19.05 16.26 -15.57
CA THR A 222 20.21 15.42 -15.85
C THR A 222 20.56 14.57 -14.62
N GLU A 223 21.40 13.54 -14.79
CA GLU A 223 21.89 12.71 -13.68
C GLU A 223 22.53 13.56 -12.54
N LEU A 224 23.21 14.64 -12.88
CA LEU A 224 23.78 15.57 -11.89
C LEU A 224 22.68 16.25 -11.07
N PHE A 225 21.61 16.71 -11.71
CA PHE A 225 20.49 17.34 -11.02
C PHE A 225 19.66 16.33 -10.24
N GLU A 226 19.50 15.09 -10.71
CA GLU A 226 18.88 14.01 -9.95
C GLU A 226 19.66 13.73 -8.66
N LYS A 227 20.99 13.56 -8.74
CA LYS A 227 21.87 13.43 -7.55
C LYS A 227 21.75 14.59 -6.58
N LYS A 228 21.52 15.79 -7.11
CA LYS A 228 21.33 17.00 -6.31
C LYS A 228 19.96 16.98 -5.61
N PHE A 229 18.86 16.89 -6.38
CA PHE A 229 17.51 17.08 -5.86
C PHE A 229 16.96 15.89 -5.08
N TYR A 230 17.43 14.66 -5.36
CA TYR A 230 17.04 13.47 -4.61
C TYR A 230 18.12 13.01 -3.61
N GLY A 231 19.30 13.61 -3.63
CA GLY A 231 20.44 13.32 -2.75
C GLY A 231 20.82 14.51 -1.90
N SER A 232 21.91 15.20 -2.27
CA SER A 232 22.56 16.19 -1.40
C SER A 232 21.73 17.41 -1.04
N GLU A 233 20.75 17.80 -1.86
CA GLU A 233 19.85 18.94 -1.65
C GLU A 233 18.37 18.51 -1.63
N ALA A 234 18.09 17.26 -1.24
CA ALA A 234 16.74 16.78 -1.10
C ALA A 234 15.97 17.68 -0.11
N LEU A 235 14.86 18.27 -0.58
CA LEU A 235 14.06 19.19 0.21
C LEU A 235 12.56 18.89 0.00
N PHE A 236 11.87 18.58 1.09
CA PHE A 236 10.44 18.29 1.05
C PHE A 236 9.64 19.50 0.56
N ILE A 237 8.62 19.25 -0.28
CA ILE A 237 7.80 20.33 -0.88
C ILE A 237 6.96 21.13 0.13
N TYR A 238 6.82 20.63 1.37
CA TYR A 238 6.20 21.32 2.49
C TYR A 238 7.12 21.39 3.70
N ASP A 239 8.46 21.52 3.48
CA ASP A 239 9.40 21.66 4.59
C ASP A 239 8.99 22.83 5.49
N ARG A 240 9.12 22.63 6.82
CA ARG A 240 8.68 23.63 7.82
C ARG A 240 9.57 24.87 7.86
N ASN A 241 10.83 24.72 7.45
CA ASN A 241 11.87 25.73 7.63
C ASN A 241 12.33 26.36 6.31
N ASP A 242 12.07 25.70 5.17
CA ASP A 242 12.50 26.16 3.84
C ASP A 242 11.37 26.04 2.81
N ASN A 243 10.82 27.19 2.45
CA ASN A 243 9.72 27.31 1.47
C ASN A 243 10.19 27.35 0.01
N SER A 244 11.49 27.20 -0.26
CA SER A 244 12.05 27.34 -1.62
C SER A 244 11.62 26.24 -2.60
N ASN A 245 11.09 25.10 -2.08
CA ASN A 245 10.61 23.99 -2.90
C ASN A 245 9.09 23.77 -2.84
N LEU A 246 8.32 24.80 -2.50
CA LEU A 246 6.84 24.69 -2.44
C LEU A 246 6.22 24.24 -3.77
N PRO A 247 5.06 23.56 -3.72
CA PRO A 247 4.32 23.20 -4.91
C PRO A 247 3.95 24.42 -5.77
N VAL A 248 4.15 24.31 -7.08
CA VAL A 248 3.89 25.40 -8.05
C VAL A 248 2.44 25.32 -8.54
N ARG A 249 1.67 26.41 -8.42
CA ARG A 249 0.33 26.51 -8.99
C ARG A 249 0.40 26.32 -10.51
N GLY A 250 -0.57 25.57 -11.06
CA GLY A 250 -0.58 25.22 -12.49
C GLY A 250 0.13 23.90 -12.78
N VAL A 251 1.18 23.54 -12.04
CA VAL A 251 1.93 22.30 -12.21
C VAL A 251 1.47 21.24 -11.19
N HIS A 252 1.57 21.53 -9.89
CA HIS A 252 1.35 20.56 -8.81
C HIS A 252 -0.09 20.61 -8.25
N GLN A 253 -1.10 20.65 -9.15
CA GLN A 253 -2.51 20.83 -8.79
C GLN A 253 -3.02 19.73 -7.84
N ASN A 254 -2.54 18.50 -8.01
CA ASN A 254 -3.01 17.36 -7.21
C ASN A 254 -2.67 17.57 -5.74
N VAL A 255 -1.40 17.76 -5.40
CA VAL A 255 -0.98 17.91 -4.01
C VAL A 255 -1.56 19.19 -3.39
N ILE A 256 -1.61 20.31 -4.12
CA ILE A 256 -2.19 21.59 -3.63
C ILE A 256 -3.67 21.39 -3.23
N LYS A 257 -4.44 20.64 -4.02
CA LYS A 257 -5.85 20.37 -3.73
C LYS A 257 -6.06 19.30 -2.67
N ARG A 258 -5.21 18.26 -2.65
CA ARG A 258 -5.39 17.11 -1.79
C ARG A 258 -4.81 17.32 -0.38
N TRP A 259 -3.69 18.04 -0.23
CA TRP A 259 -3.04 18.28 1.05
C TRP A 259 -3.98 18.83 2.14
N PRO A 260 -4.86 19.82 1.88
CA PRO A 260 -5.80 20.30 2.90
C PRO A 260 -6.93 19.32 3.23
N LEU A 261 -7.21 18.31 2.37
CA LEU A 261 -8.31 17.36 2.58
C LEU A 261 -7.98 16.29 3.61
N PHE A 262 -6.69 15.94 3.74
CA PHE A 262 -6.27 14.89 4.66
C PHE A 262 -6.10 15.39 6.09
N PRO A 263 -6.31 14.50 7.09
CA PRO A 263 -6.16 14.82 8.51
C PRO A 263 -4.78 15.38 8.84
N LYS A 264 -4.76 16.24 9.87
CA LYS A 264 -3.52 16.88 10.36
C LYS A 264 -2.45 15.86 10.70
N ILE A 265 -2.84 14.75 11.34
CA ILE A 265 -1.91 13.71 11.77
C ILE A 265 -1.13 13.08 10.60
N LEU A 266 -1.75 12.87 9.43
CA LEU A 266 -1.05 12.34 8.24
C LEU A 266 0.00 13.34 7.76
N LYS A 267 -0.38 14.61 7.69
CA LYS A 267 0.52 15.70 7.25
C LYS A 267 1.71 15.88 8.18
N ASP A 268 1.45 15.86 9.49
CA ASP A 268 2.51 16.01 10.50
C ASP A 268 3.53 14.86 10.42
N ASN A 269 3.07 13.62 10.16
CA ASN A 269 3.97 12.48 9.99
C ASN A 269 4.83 12.62 8.73
N PHE A 270 4.29 13.11 7.59
CA PHE A 270 5.11 13.36 6.41
C PHE A 270 6.07 14.55 6.60
N LEU A 271 5.64 15.61 7.29
CA LEU A 271 6.52 16.74 7.66
C LEU A 271 7.69 16.29 8.52
N GLU A 272 7.48 15.34 9.41
CA GLU A 272 8.51 14.74 10.25
C GLU A 272 9.40 13.78 9.45
N GLU A 273 8.78 12.86 8.69
CA GLU A 273 9.49 11.81 7.93
C GLU A 273 10.44 12.37 6.89
N PHE A 274 10.06 13.47 6.23
CA PHE A 274 10.89 14.15 5.24
C PHE A 274 11.63 15.38 5.79
N SER A 275 11.74 15.52 7.12
CA SER A 275 12.56 16.57 7.73
C SER A 275 14.03 16.38 7.42
N GLN A 276 14.80 17.49 7.39
CA GLN A 276 16.25 17.45 7.15
C GLN A 276 17.00 16.57 8.17
N GLU A 277 16.47 16.43 9.38
CA GLU A 277 17.03 15.56 10.41
C GLU A 277 16.89 14.08 10.02
N LYS A 278 15.68 13.64 9.63
CA LYS A 278 15.41 12.24 9.23
C LYS A 278 16.02 11.88 7.88
N LEU A 279 16.12 12.84 6.94
CA LEU A 279 16.83 12.61 5.68
C LEU A 279 18.30 12.24 5.92
N LYS A 280 18.94 12.81 6.96
CA LYS A 280 20.32 12.54 7.33
C LYS A 280 20.51 11.37 8.30
N ASN A 281 19.43 10.85 8.88
CA ASN A 281 19.48 9.76 9.84
C ASN A 281 18.59 8.59 9.41
N PRO A 282 19.06 7.64 8.57
CA PRO A 282 18.28 6.53 8.05
C PRO A 282 17.60 5.69 9.12
N GLN A 283 18.21 5.52 10.30
CA GLN A 283 17.68 4.69 11.38
C GLN A 283 16.46 5.29 12.07
N SER A 284 16.21 6.60 11.94
CA SER A 284 15.07 7.30 12.54
C SER A 284 13.80 7.29 11.69
N ARG A 285 13.83 6.69 10.50
CA ARG A 285 12.69 6.59 9.58
C ARG A 285 11.56 5.78 10.16
N MET A 286 10.32 6.14 9.82
CA MET A 286 9.13 5.44 10.29
C MET A 286 9.17 3.96 9.93
N LEU A 287 8.80 3.13 10.90
CA LEU A 287 8.63 1.69 10.70
C LEU A 287 7.35 1.44 9.88
N GLU A 288 7.33 0.35 9.15
CA GLU A 288 6.15 -0.13 8.41
C GLU A 288 4.93 -0.26 9.33
N GLN A 289 5.16 -0.73 10.57
CA GLN A 289 4.12 -0.88 11.59
C GLN A 289 3.58 0.47 12.09
N ASP A 290 4.41 1.51 12.13
CA ASP A 290 3.97 2.85 12.54
C ASP A 290 3.12 3.50 11.46
N TRP A 291 3.48 3.31 10.18
CA TRP A 291 2.62 3.65 9.06
C TRP A 291 1.27 2.92 9.13
N GLN A 292 1.26 1.62 9.40
CA GLN A 292 0.02 0.86 9.55
C GLN A 292 -0.87 1.41 10.67
N ARG A 293 -0.29 1.73 11.83
CA ARG A 293 -1.04 2.33 12.97
C ARG A 293 -1.65 3.68 12.59
N LEU A 294 -0.88 4.52 11.92
CA LEU A 294 -1.35 5.82 11.43
C LEU A 294 -2.50 5.65 10.42
N ILE A 295 -2.32 4.81 9.42
CA ILE A 295 -3.33 4.56 8.38
C ILE A 295 -4.60 3.95 8.99
N THR A 296 -4.47 3.01 9.94
CA THR A 296 -5.62 2.45 10.68
C THR A 296 -6.41 3.55 11.38
N LYS A 297 -5.74 4.47 12.08
CA LYS A 297 -6.39 5.61 12.74
C LYS A 297 -7.15 6.49 11.74
N ILE A 298 -6.56 6.77 10.59
CA ILE A 298 -7.23 7.55 9.54
C ILE A 298 -8.41 6.77 8.95
N ARG A 299 -8.27 5.48 8.73
CA ARG A 299 -9.35 4.61 8.20
C ARG A 299 -10.56 4.56 9.16
N ASP A 300 -10.33 4.58 10.47
CA ASP A 300 -11.40 4.64 11.48
C ASP A 300 -12.23 5.93 11.41
N GLU A 301 -11.70 6.98 10.77
CA GLU A 301 -12.34 8.28 10.52
C GLU A 301 -12.86 8.44 9.07
N VAL A 302 -12.73 7.38 8.23
CA VAL A 302 -13.38 7.34 6.90
C VAL A 302 -14.81 6.90 7.08
N VAL A 303 -15.76 7.74 6.68
CA VAL A 303 -17.19 7.51 6.87
C VAL A 303 -18.00 7.78 5.59
N LYS A 304 -19.20 7.22 5.52
CA LYS A 304 -20.19 7.59 4.51
C LYS A 304 -20.97 8.82 4.95
N CYS A 305 -21.11 9.78 4.06
CA CYS A 305 -21.94 10.94 4.31
C CYS A 305 -23.42 10.62 4.16
N ASN A 306 -24.22 10.87 5.19
CA ASN A 306 -25.68 10.61 5.20
C ASN A 306 -26.46 11.47 4.19
N HIS A 307 -25.87 12.60 3.72
CA HIS A 307 -26.51 13.54 2.82
C HIS A 307 -26.27 13.22 1.34
N CYS A 308 -25.03 12.87 0.98
CA CYS A 308 -24.67 12.66 -0.43
C CYS A 308 -24.19 11.24 -0.76
N GLY A 309 -24.06 10.36 0.25
CA GLY A 309 -23.65 8.97 0.08
C GLY A 309 -22.16 8.77 -0.27
N ASN A 310 -21.39 9.85 -0.46
CA ASN A 310 -19.97 9.73 -0.76
C ASN A 310 -19.15 9.48 0.50
N ASP A 311 -17.99 8.84 0.32
CA ASP A 311 -16.99 8.73 1.37
C ASP A 311 -16.41 10.10 1.70
N THR A 312 -16.08 10.26 2.96
CA THR A 312 -15.34 11.42 3.46
C THR A 312 -14.36 10.99 4.55
N ILE A 313 -13.30 11.74 4.72
CA ILE A 313 -12.34 11.57 5.82
C ILE A 313 -12.60 12.69 6.81
N LEU A 314 -12.90 12.33 8.06
CA LEU A 314 -12.99 13.28 9.15
C LEU A 314 -11.58 13.58 9.71
N ASP A 315 -11.46 14.63 10.49
CA ASP A 315 -10.26 14.94 11.29
C ASP A 315 -10.75 15.30 12.70
N MET A 316 -11.01 14.27 13.48
CA MET A 316 -11.61 14.41 14.82
C MET A 316 -10.71 15.18 15.77
N GLU A 317 -9.39 15.08 15.62
CA GLU A 317 -8.43 15.84 16.43
C GLU A 317 -8.48 17.36 16.13
N SER A 318 -8.73 17.72 14.86
CA SER A 318 -8.86 19.13 14.44
C SER A 318 -10.32 19.62 14.45
N GLY A 319 -11.28 18.79 14.88
CA GLY A 319 -12.71 19.13 14.87
C GLY A 319 -13.31 19.30 13.48
N LYS A 320 -12.73 18.70 12.45
CA LYS A 320 -13.25 18.77 11.07
C LYS A 320 -14.19 17.59 10.81
N THR A 321 -15.47 17.88 10.87
CA THR A 321 -16.57 16.90 10.72
C THR A 321 -17.45 17.11 9.51
N LYS A 322 -17.07 18.01 8.60
CA LYS A 322 -17.82 18.29 7.36
C LYS A 322 -17.44 17.35 6.22
N CYS A 323 -18.47 16.95 5.46
CA CYS A 323 -18.29 16.15 4.26
C CYS A 323 -17.44 16.90 3.21
N LEU A 324 -16.39 16.28 2.71
CA LEU A 324 -15.50 16.85 1.69
C LEU A 324 -16.19 17.09 0.33
N ASN A 325 -17.34 16.43 0.08
CA ASN A 325 -18.07 16.56 -1.19
C ASN A 325 -19.22 17.55 -1.12
N CYS A 326 -20.10 17.48 -0.12
CA CYS A 326 -21.29 18.32 -0.03
C CYS A 326 -21.25 19.37 1.08
N ASN A 327 -20.17 19.41 1.87
CA ASN A 327 -19.93 20.35 2.97
C ASN A 327 -20.97 20.32 4.12
N ASN A 328 -21.87 19.32 4.12
CA ASN A 328 -22.80 19.12 5.24
C ASN A 328 -22.05 18.54 6.46
N GLU A 329 -22.52 18.90 7.65
CA GLU A 329 -22.01 18.37 8.90
C GLU A 329 -22.33 16.88 9.04
N ILE A 330 -21.40 16.12 9.55
CA ILE A 330 -21.54 14.69 9.83
C ILE A 330 -21.60 14.50 11.35
N ASP A 331 -22.66 13.86 11.80
CA ASP A 331 -22.77 13.47 13.21
C ASP A 331 -21.80 12.30 13.50
N ALA A 332 -20.71 12.62 14.18
CA ALA A 332 -19.69 11.68 14.62
C ALA A 332 -19.80 11.34 16.11
N SER A 333 -20.97 11.62 16.75
CA SER A 333 -21.18 11.34 18.16
C SER A 333 -21.15 9.85 18.49
N LYS A 334 -21.69 9.02 17.58
CA LYS A 334 -21.73 7.56 17.75
C LYS A 334 -20.43 6.91 17.28
N TYR A 335 -19.78 6.18 18.16
CA TYR A 335 -18.56 5.44 17.83
C TYR A 335 -18.42 4.13 18.60
N LEU A 336 -17.68 3.20 18.03
CA LEU A 336 -17.24 1.95 18.64
C LEU A 336 -15.81 2.17 19.15
N LYS A 337 -15.58 1.99 20.44
CA LYS A 337 -14.24 2.10 21.05
C LYS A 337 -13.64 0.70 21.22
N ILE A 338 -12.48 0.48 20.62
CA ILE A 338 -11.70 -0.77 20.75
C ILE A 338 -10.30 -0.38 21.21
N GLY A 339 -9.99 -0.61 22.49
CA GLY A 339 -8.75 -0.13 23.08
C GLY A 339 -8.64 1.40 22.97
N VAL A 340 -7.64 1.88 22.24
CA VAL A 340 -7.41 3.32 21.98
C VAL A 340 -8.10 3.83 20.71
N ARG A 341 -8.61 2.94 19.86
CA ARG A 341 -9.27 3.29 18.60
C ARG A 341 -10.69 3.74 18.81
N LYS A 342 -11.13 4.73 18.04
CA LYS A 342 -12.51 5.21 17.95
C LYS A 342 -12.97 5.08 16.50
N LEU A 343 -13.84 4.11 16.22
CA LEU A 343 -14.39 3.83 14.92
C LEU A 343 -15.74 4.53 14.81
N ILE A 344 -15.85 5.53 13.94
CA ILE A 344 -17.06 6.35 13.81
C ILE A 344 -18.16 5.55 13.14
N LEU A 345 -19.38 5.58 13.69
CA LEU A 345 -20.52 4.81 13.24
C LEU A 345 -21.52 5.71 12.50
N THR A 346 -21.38 5.81 11.18
CA THR A 346 -22.39 6.44 10.31
C THR A 346 -22.97 5.41 9.33
N PRO A 347 -24.23 5.50 8.94
CA PRO A 347 -24.85 4.52 8.03
C PRO A 347 -24.11 4.35 6.72
N GLY A 348 -23.87 3.11 6.33
CA GLY A 348 -23.11 2.73 5.13
C GLY A 348 -21.61 2.63 5.34
N THR A 349 -21.08 3.01 6.52
CA THR A 349 -19.66 2.89 6.84
C THR A 349 -19.28 1.46 7.18
N ASN A 350 -18.23 0.96 6.55
CA ASN A 350 -17.58 -0.30 6.89
C ASN A 350 -16.71 -0.13 8.14
N ILE A 351 -16.69 -1.15 8.98
CA ILE A 351 -15.93 -1.17 10.23
C ILE A 351 -14.90 -2.29 10.17
N TYR A 352 -13.64 -1.93 10.45
CA TYR A 352 -12.51 -2.84 10.46
C TYR A 352 -11.98 -2.99 11.89
N ILE A 353 -12.22 -4.13 12.49
CA ILE A 353 -11.83 -4.42 13.86
C ILE A 353 -10.34 -4.75 13.91
N ASP A 354 -9.87 -5.55 12.97
CA ASP A 354 -8.46 -5.82 12.76
C ASP A 354 -7.86 -4.99 11.60
N ASN A 355 -6.64 -5.31 11.21
CA ASN A 355 -5.93 -4.61 10.14
C ASN A 355 -6.15 -5.23 8.74
N ASP A 356 -7.05 -6.20 8.62
CA ASP A 356 -7.38 -6.79 7.33
C ASP A 356 -8.07 -5.77 6.41
N ASN A 357 -8.02 -6.05 5.10
CA ASN A 357 -8.70 -5.24 4.08
C ASN A 357 -10.15 -5.68 3.83
N ILE A 358 -10.68 -6.58 4.67
CA ILE A 358 -12.05 -7.08 4.63
C ILE A 358 -12.79 -6.49 5.83
N PRO A 359 -13.95 -5.82 5.63
CA PRO A 359 -14.69 -5.25 6.73
C PRO A 359 -15.30 -6.34 7.62
N ASP A 360 -15.21 -6.14 8.93
CA ASP A 360 -15.78 -7.03 9.93
C ASP A 360 -17.25 -6.71 10.23
N ALA A 361 -17.63 -5.46 10.01
CA ALA A 361 -18.99 -5.00 10.17
C ALA A 361 -19.33 -3.89 9.18
N VAL A 362 -20.63 -3.61 9.04
CA VAL A 362 -21.14 -2.42 8.34
C VAL A 362 -22.23 -1.77 9.17
N VAL A 363 -22.23 -0.45 9.23
CA VAL A 363 -23.30 0.30 9.88
C VAL A 363 -24.48 0.40 8.93
N THR A 364 -25.65 -0.09 9.35
CA THR A 364 -26.92 -0.02 8.61
C THR A 364 -27.93 0.83 9.38
N THR A 365 -29.15 0.95 8.87
CA THR A 365 -30.25 1.60 9.56
C THR A 365 -31.41 0.64 9.72
N PHE A 366 -32.15 0.77 10.82
CA PHE A 366 -33.34 -0.03 11.05
C PHE A 366 -34.41 0.27 9.98
N ALA A 367 -34.98 -0.77 9.37
CA ALA A 367 -35.88 -0.62 8.22
C ALA A 367 -37.11 0.25 8.51
N LYS A 368 -37.65 0.20 9.74
CA LYS A 368 -38.85 0.96 10.16
C LYS A 368 -38.55 2.37 10.64
N ASP A 369 -37.31 2.64 11.08
CA ASP A 369 -36.86 3.98 11.53
C ASP A 369 -35.38 4.17 11.22
N LYS A 370 -35.10 4.91 10.16
CA LYS A 370 -33.73 5.18 9.69
C LYS A 370 -32.87 6.01 10.65
N ARG A 371 -33.43 6.56 11.70
CA ARG A 371 -32.68 7.25 12.76
C ARG A 371 -31.98 6.28 13.71
N ILE A 372 -32.46 5.00 13.72
CA ILE A 372 -31.84 3.95 14.54
C ILE A 372 -30.75 3.28 13.70
N TYR A 373 -29.50 3.43 14.14
CA TYR A 373 -28.34 2.77 13.53
C TYR A 373 -28.24 1.33 14.01
N MET A 374 -27.87 0.46 13.11
CA MET A 374 -27.65 -0.96 13.36
C MET A 374 -26.21 -1.31 12.97
N LEU A 375 -25.60 -2.27 13.64
CA LEU A 375 -24.30 -2.82 13.30
C LEU A 375 -24.51 -4.26 12.83
N LYS A 376 -24.16 -4.53 11.57
CA LYS A 376 -24.28 -5.84 10.94
C LYS A 376 -22.96 -6.60 11.05
N ASN A 377 -23.00 -7.83 11.55
CA ASN A 377 -21.87 -8.73 11.63
C ASN A 377 -21.54 -9.30 10.23
N LEU A 378 -20.39 -8.97 9.67
CA LEU A 378 -19.89 -9.51 8.41
C LEU A 378 -18.87 -10.63 8.61
N THR A 379 -18.46 -10.91 9.84
CA THR A 379 -17.51 -11.97 10.16
C THR A 379 -18.14 -13.37 10.07
N LYS A 380 -17.31 -14.38 10.11
CA LYS A 380 -17.75 -15.79 10.18
C LYS A 380 -18.06 -16.27 11.60
N ALA A 381 -17.77 -15.46 12.62
CA ALA A 381 -17.99 -15.79 14.02
C ALA A 381 -19.20 -15.07 14.59
N SER A 382 -19.84 -15.66 15.59
CA SER A 382 -20.86 -15.00 16.40
C SER A 382 -20.20 -14.04 17.39
N TRP A 383 -20.81 -12.88 17.59
CA TRP A 383 -20.41 -11.93 18.63
C TRP A 383 -21.25 -12.11 19.88
N ASN A 384 -20.64 -11.95 21.06
CA ASN A 384 -21.37 -11.87 22.32
C ASN A 384 -21.51 -10.40 22.69
N VAL A 385 -22.71 -9.95 22.98
CA VAL A 385 -23.02 -8.55 23.30
C VAL A 385 -23.56 -8.48 24.71
N ASP A 386 -22.79 -7.91 25.63
CA ASP A 386 -23.19 -7.61 26.99
C ASP A 386 -24.02 -6.33 27.01
N THR A 387 -25.20 -6.40 27.59
CA THR A 387 -26.08 -5.24 27.75
C THR A 387 -25.91 -4.61 29.15
N PRO A 388 -26.22 -3.31 29.34
CA PRO A 388 -26.14 -2.66 30.65
C PRO A 388 -27.01 -3.35 31.73
N SER A 389 -28.02 -4.12 31.31
CA SER A 389 -28.87 -4.89 32.23
C SER A 389 -28.30 -6.27 32.60
N GLY A 390 -27.05 -6.58 32.19
CA GLY A 390 -26.38 -7.84 32.48
C GLY A 390 -26.84 -9.03 31.60
N LYS A 391 -27.66 -8.79 30.58
CA LYS A 391 -28.08 -9.84 29.64
C LYS A 391 -27.04 -9.92 28.50
N VAL A 392 -26.68 -11.16 28.16
CA VAL A 392 -25.84 -11.45 26.99
C VAL A 392 -26.76 -11.76 25.80
N LYS A 393 -26.51 -11.12 24.67
CA LYS A 393 -27.12 -11.44 23.37
C LYS A 393 -26.05 -11.96 22.42
N VAL A 394 -26.43 -12.92 21.57
CA VAL A 394 -25.57 -13.43 20.51
C VAL A 394 -26.00 -12.76 19.18
N VAL A 395 -25.03 -12.32 18.41
CA VAL A 395 -25.22 -11.76 17.06
C VAL A 395 -24.48 -12.66 16.08
N ASN A 396 -25.20 -13.49 15.36
CA ASN A 396 -24.63 -14.44 14.42
C ASN A 396 -24.11 -13.75 13.13
N PRO A 397 -23.32 -14.44 12.30
CA PRO A 397 -22.93 -13.93 10.98
C PRO A 397 -24.15 -13.45 10.18
N ASN A 398 -24.03 -12.26 9.58
CA ASN A 398 -25.06 -11.52 8.84
C ASN A 398 -26.25 -11.00 9.66
N GLU A 399 -26.31 -11.21 10.97
CA GLU A 399 -27.31 -10.59 11.82
C GLU A 399 -26.94 -9.14 12.18
N GLU A 400 -27.95 -8.38 12.60
CA GLU A 400 -27.81 -6.97 12.99
C GLU A 400 -28.16 -6.76 14.46
N MET A 401 -27.44 -5.84 15.09
CA MET A 401 -27.72 -5.36 16.44
C MET A 401 -27.91 -3.84 16.45
N PRO A 402 -28.73 -3.27 17.33
CA PRO A 402 -28.85 -1.82 17.44
C PRO A 402 -27.56 -1.21 18.00
N VAL A 403 -27.14 -0.05 17.44
CA VAL A 403 -26.11 0.80 18.00
C VAL A 403 -26.72 1.57 19.18
N LYS A 404 -26.34 1.22 20.41
CA LYS A 404 -26.79 1.86 21.64
C LYS A 404 -25.64 1.97 22.61
N ALA A 405 -25.54 3.11 23.27
CA ALA A 405 -24.51 3.35 24.28
C ALA A 405 -24.49 2.27 25.38
N GLY A 406 -23.29 1.93 25.85
CA GLY A 406 -23.08 0.96 26.93
C GLY A 406 -23.18 -0.50 26.51
N LEU A 407 -23.38 -0.82 25.22
CA LEU A 407 -23.24 -2.19 24.74
C LEU A 407 -21.76 -2.54 24.59
N ILE A 408 -21.35 -3.68 25.16
CA ILE A 408 -19.99 -4.21 25.03
C ILE A 408 -20.02 -5.44 24.14
N ILE A 409 -19.26 -5.39 23.05
CA ILE A 409 -19.20 -6.45 22.03
C ILE A 409 -17.91 -7.23 22.19
N SER A 410 -18.01 -8.54 22.37
CA SER A 410 -16.89 -9.47 22.30
C SER A 410 -16.89 -10.14 20.92
N PHE A 411 -15.88 -9.80 20.13
CA PHE A 411 -15.79 -10.23 18.71
C PHE A 411 -15.14 -11.59 18.61
N GLY A 412 -15.60 -12.67 18.92
CA GLY A 412 -15.11 -14.04 18.80
C GLY A 412 -13.63 -14.25 18.37
N SER A 413 -13.19 -15.49 18.40
CA SER A 413 -11.78 -15.87 18.11
C SER A 413 -11.37 -15.84 16.63
N SER A 414 -12.26 -15.47 15.72
CA SER A 414 -11.99 -15.46 14.26
C SER A 414 -11.30 -14.20 13.75
N ILE A 415 -11.10 -13.20 14.61
CA ILE A 415 -10.40 -11.97 14.27
C ILE A 415 -8.90 -12.19 14.47
N LYS A 416 -8.16 -12.27 13.37
CA LYS A 416 -6.70 -12.45 13.37
C LYS A 416 -6.04 -11.32 14.17
N GLY A 417 -5.36 -11.66 15.26
CA GLY A 417 -4.58 -10.73 16.07
C GLY A 417 -5.34 -10.08 17.25
N ALA A 418 -6.65 -10.22 17.33
CA ALA A 418 -7.47 -9.67 18.41
C ALA A 418 -8.15 -10.77 19.23
N LEU A 419 -7.38 -11.72 19.74
CA LEU A 419 -7.87 -12.72 20.71
C LEU A 419 -8.56 -11.98 21.88
N GLY A 420 -9.88 -12.05 21.95
CA GLY A 420 -10.68 -11.42 23.01
C GLY A 420 -10.87 -9.91 22.87
N ALA A 421 -10.74 -9.33 21.65
CA ALA A 421 -11.05 -7.92 21.44
C ALA A 421 -12.48 -7.62 21.88
N LYS A 422 -12.61 -6.61 22.73
CA LYS A 422 -13.89 -6.06 23.19
C LYS A 422 -14.03 -4.63 22.69
N GLY A 423 -15.21 -4.31 22.20
CA GLY A 423 -15.56 -2.95 21.81
C GLY A 423 -16.77 -2.46 22.58
N GLU A 424 -16.75 -1.21 22.99
CA GLU A 424 -17.86 -0.53 23.67
C GLU A 424 -18.46 0.54 22.77
N ILE A 425 -19.78 0.62 22.69
CA ILE A 425 -20.51 1.62 21.91
C ILE A 425 -20.79 2.85 22.78
N PHE A 426 -20.48 4.00 22.22
CA PHE A 426 -20.75 5.33 22.77
C PHE A 426 -21.68 6.11 21.84
N GLU A 427 -22.52 6.97 22.44
CA GLU A 427 -23.42 7.90 21.75
C GLU A 427 -23.20 9.34 22.24
#